data_55f7a6c81e2ab6ffb9beedb960f73838
#
_entry.id   55f7a6c81e2ab6ffb9beedb960f73838
#
_cell.length_a   1.000
_cell.length_b   1.000
_cell.length_c   1.000
_cell.angle_alpha   90.00
_cell.angle_beta   90.00
_cell.angle_gamma   90.00
#
_symmetry.space_group_name_H-M   'P 1'
#
loop_
_entity.id
_entity.type
_entity.pdbx_description
1 polymer ?
#
loop_
_entity_poly.entity_id
_entity_poly.type
_entity_poly.pdbx_seq_one_letter_code
_entity_poly.pdbx_strand_id
1 'polypeptide(L)'
;MSLAYFIDPSCIDLAEVYRDNFQPSIFSKEPKISVGVFSICADTDNEAEELSLSAAAWRQNSQKGIFGSFPTLQEAKESVNGDLIATNDNRTFIGAPQTVRQKLQPILDKVAPEELKVITICEPLSARVRSYDLIKQSFALN
;
A
#
# COMPACT_ATOMS: atom_id res chain seq x y z
N MET A 1 9.79 -15.98 -0.46
CA MET A 1 10.04 -14.89 0.52
C MET A 1 8.93 -13.85 0.40
N SER A 2 8.54 -13.21 1.49
CA SER A 2 7.56 -12.10 1.46
C SER A 2 8.23 -10.82 1.99
N LEU A 3 8.18 -9.76 1.21
CA LEU A 3 8.74 -8.45 1.52
C LEU A 3 7.60 -7.52 1.94
N ALA A 4 7.67 -6.97 3.14
CA ALA A 4 6.66 -6.07 3.68
C ALA A 4 7.12 -4.60 3.48
N TYR A 5 7.01 -4.11 2.25
CA TYR A 5 7.42 -2.75 1.88
C TYR A 5 6.75 -1.68 2.74
N PHE A 6 5.50 -1.91 3.14
CA PHE A 6 4.76 -1.01 4.01
C PHE A 6 5.35 -0.90 5.44
N ILE A 7 6.22 -1.82 5.85
CA ILE A 7 6.95 -1.74 7.13
C ILE A 7 8.29 -1.04 6.90
N ASP A 8 9.08 -1.57 5.96
CA ASP A 8 10.41 -1.05 5.66
C ASP A 8 10.66 -1.09 4.14
N PRO A 9 10.70 0.09 3.47
CA PRO A 9 10.98 0.16 2.04
C PRO A 9 12.33 -0.42 1.63
N SER A 10 13.32 -0.46 2.52
CA SER A 10 14.65 -1.02 2.21
C SER A 10 14.62 -2.54 2.03
N CYS A 11 13.54 -3.21 2.43
CA CYS A 11 13.39 -4.65 2.28
C CYS A 11 13.50 -5.13 0.82
N ILE A 12 13.27 -4.27 -0.17
CA ILE A 12 13.41 -4.62 -1.60
C ILE A 12 14.84 -4.97 -2.00
N ASP A 13 15.84 -4.47 -1.26
CA ASP A 13 17.25 -4.80 -1.51
C ASP A 13 17.56 -6.26 -1.16
N LEU A 14 16.74 -6.89 -0.34
CA LEU A 14 16.87 -8.29 0.01
C LEU A 14 16.43 -9.26 -1.11
N ALA A 15 15.73 -8.76 -2.12
CA ALA A 15 15.23 -9.60 -3.22
C ALA A 15 16.35 -10.28 -3.99
N GLU A 16 17.38 -9.53 -4.34
CA GLU A 16 18.58 -10.03 -5.05
C GLU A 16 19.35 -10.97 -4.16
N VAL A 17 19.65 -10.57 -2.94
CA VAL A 17 20.35 -11.42 -1.95
C VAL A 17 19.64 -12.76 -1.76
N TYR A 18 18.31 -12.75 -1.71
CA TYR A 18 17.52 -13.99 -1.58
C TYR A 18 17.65 -14.87 -2.83
N ARG A 19 17.59 -14.30 -4.03
CA ARG A 19 17.72 -15.07 -5.28
C ARG A 19 19.11 -15.70 -5.40
N ASP A 20 20.16 -14.94 -5.10
CA ASP A 20 21.55 -15.39 -5.21
C ASP A 20 21.88 -16.51 -4.23
N ASN A 21 21.22 -16.53 -3.08
CA ASN A 21 21.46 -17.52 -2.03
C ASN A 21 20.37 -18.60 -1.97
N PHE A 22 19.41 -18.61 -2.90
CA PHE A 22 18.33 -19.59 -2.88
C PHE A 22 18.84 -21.01 -3.12
N GLN A 23 18.42 -21.92 -2.25
CA GLN A 23 18.69 -23.34 -2.41
C GLN A 23 17.37 -24.09 -2.67
N PRO A 24 17.27 -24.82 -3.81
CA PRO A 24 16.09 -25.62 -4.10
C PRO A 24 15.81 -26.66 -3.03
N SER A 25 14.53 -26.88 -2.76
CA SER A 25 14.05 -27.90 -1.82
C SER A 25 12.94 -28.74 -2.44
N ILE A 26 12.42 -29.70 -1.67
CA ILE A 26 11.24 -30.47 -2.10
C ILE A 26 9.99 -29.60 -2.24
N PHE A 27 9.92 -28.45 -1.55
CA PHE A 27 8.77 -27.55 -1.54
C PHE A 27 8.85 -26.44 -2.60
N SER A 28 10.06 -26.03 -2.98
CA SER A 28 10.25 -25.00 -4.01
C SER A 28 11.50 -25.26 -4.80
N LYS A 29 11.37 -25.25 -6.13
CA LYS A 29 12.51 -25.45 -7.05
C LYS A 29 13.14 -24.13 -7.47
N GLU A 30 12.39 -23.03 -7.36
CA GLU A 30 12.78 -21.69 -7.78
C GLU A 30 12.50 -20.67 -6.65
N PRO A 31 13.29 -19.59 -6.57
CA PRO A 31 13.01 -18.51 -5.62
C PRO A 31 11.70 -17.83 -6.00
N LYS A 32 10.82 -17.65 -5.04
CA LYS A 32 9.56 -16.90 -5.21
C LYS A 32 9.50 -15.75 -4.22
N ILE A 33 9.14 -14.57 -4.72
CA ILE A 33 9.05 -13.34 -3.93
C ILE A 33 7.66 -12.76 -4.06
N SER A 34 7.07 -12.37 -2.94
CA SER A 34 5.89 -11.52 -2.89
C SER A 34 6.23 -10.20 -2.23
N VAL A 35 5.64 -9.11 -2.72
CA VAL A 35 5.77 -7.77 -2.13
C VAL A 35 4.44 -7.31 -1.59
N GLY A 36 4.41 -6.91 -0.31
CA GLY A 36 3.24 -6.31 0.33
C GLY A 36 3.34 -4.79 0.38
N VAL A 37 2.30 -4.11 -0.07
CA VAL A 37 2.21 -2.65 -0.10
C VAL A 37 0.89 -2.15 0.48
N PHE A 38 0.89 -0.95 1.07
CA PHE A 38 -0.34 -0.20 1.29
C PHE A 38 -0.67 0.66 0.08
N SER A 39 -1.90 0.59 -0.39
CA SER A 39 -2.36 1.45 -1.49
C SER A 39 -3.82 1.85 -1.31
N ILE A 40 -4.14 3.09 -1.67
CA ILE A 40 -5.50 3.61 -1.78
C ILE A 40 -5.64 4.22 -3.17
N CYS A 41 -6.52 3.62 -3.98
CA CYS A 41 -6.80 4.07 -5.33
C CYS A 41 -8.24 4.54 -5.43
N ALA A 42 -8.45 5.70 -6.05
CA ALA A 42 -9.76 6.25 -6.34
C ALA A 42 -9.82 6.74 -7.80
N ASP A 43 -10.97 7.27 -8.24
CA ASP A 43 -11.11 7.72 -9.63
C ASP A 43 -10.25 8.97 -9.92
N THR A 44 -9.89 9.74 -8.88
CA THR A 44 -8.97 10.89 -8.97
C THR A 44 -7.94 10.86 -7.83
N ASP A 45 -6.81 11.57 -8.03
CA ASP A 45 -5.78 11.72 -6.99
C ASP A 45 -6.34 12.40 -5.74
N ASN A 46 -7.12 13.47 -5.92
CA ASN A 46 -7.72 14.20 -4.81
C ASN A 46 -8.67 13.33 -3.97
N GLU A 47 -9.49 12.51 -4.60
CA GLU A 47 -10.37 11.56 -3.91
C GLU A 47 -9.57 10.51 -3.14
N ALA A 48 -8.50 9.99 -3.73
CA ALA A 48 -7.63 9.02 -3.05
C ALA A 48 -6.93 9.64 -1.84
N GLU A 49 -6.45 10.88 -1.95
CA GLU A 49 -5.87 11.64 -0.85
C GLU A 49 -6.89 11.86 0.27
N GLU A 50 -8.12 12.23 -0.07
CA GLU A 50 -9.19 12.41 0.90
C GLU A 50 -9.50 11.11 1.65
N LEU A 51 -9.63 9.98 0.94
CA LEU A 51 -9.84 8.66 1.54
C LEU A 51 -8.69 8.22 2.46
N SER A 52 -7.49 8.73 2.24
CA SER A 52 -6.33 8.40 3.06
C SER A 52 -6.35 9.04 4.45
N LEU A 53 -7.18 10.08 4.66
CA LEU A 53 -7.25 10.83 5.91
C LEU A 53 -7.64 9.95 7.10
N SER A 54 -8.59 9.02 6.91
CA SER A 54 -9.01 8.10 7.97
C SER A 54 -7.85 7.22 8.46
N ALA A 55 -7.04 6.70 7.54
CA ALA A 55 -5.87 5.89 7.90
C ALA A 55 -4.78 6.74 8.57
N ALA A 56 -4.61 8.00 8.14
CA ALA A 56 -3.68 8.93 8.75
C ALA A 56 -4.11 9.30 10.18
N ALA A 57 -5.38 9.61 10.40
CA ALA A 57 -5.95 9.90 11.71
C ALA A 57 -5.82 8.70 12.66
N TRP A 58 -6.14 7.50 12.17
CA TRP A 58 -5.99 6.27 12.97
C TRP A 58 -4.52 6.03 13.39
N ARG A 59 -3.58 6.21 12.48
CA ARG A 59 -2.15 6.09 12.75
C ARG A 59 -1.67 7.12 13.80
N GLN A 60 -2.10 8.38 13.66
CA GLN A 60 -1.78 9.44 14.62
C GLN A 60 -2.33 9.14 16.01
N ASN A 61 -3.59 8.67 16.09
CA ASN A 61 -4.21 8.27 17.35
C ASN A 61 -3.42 7.12 18.02
N SER A 62 -3.06 6.10 17.25
CA SER A 62 -2.25 4.98 17.73
C SER A 62 -0.91 5.42 18.30
N GLN A 63 -0.22 6.37 17.65
CA GLN A 63 1.04 6.93 18.14
C GLN A 63 0.89 7.70 19.46
N LYS A 64 -0.28 8.30 19.68
CA LYS A 64 -0.63 9.00 20.93
C LYS A 64 -1.14 8.03 22.01
N GLY A 65 -1.19 6.73 21.74
CA GLY A 65 -1.76 5.72 22.66
C GLY A 65 -3.29 5.75 22.73
N ILE A 66 -3.96 6.40 21.79
CA ILE A 66 -5.42 6.46 21.71
C ILE A 66 -5.89 5.30 20.82
N PHE A 67 -6.52 4.32 21.43
CA PHE A 67 -7.04 3.14 20.74
C PHE A 67 -8.57 3.19 20.76
N GLY A 68 -9.19 3.07 19.57
CA GLY A 68 -10.64 3.12 19.38
C GLY A 68 -11.02 2.52 18.03
N SER A 69 -12.26 2.77 17.61
CA SER A 69 -12.75 2.44 16.28
C SER A 69 -11.92 3.15 15.20
N PHE A 70 -11.88 2.55 14.01
CA PHE A 70 -11.28 3.22 12.85
C PHE A 70 -12.09 4.48 12.52
N PRO A 71 -11.45 5.67 12.40
CA PRO A 71 -12.15 6.93 12.18
C PRO A 71 -12.90 6.92 10.84
N THR A 72 -14.11 7.44 10.85
CA THR A 72 -14.80 7.77 9.60
C THR A 72 -14.08 8.92 8.89
N LEU A 73 -14.35 9.08 7.60
CA LEU A 73 -13.78 10.19 6.84
C LEU A 73 -14.16 11.55 7.44
N GLN A 74 -15.39 11.69 7.95
CA GLN A 74 -15.82 12.93 8.58
C GLN A 74 -15.05 13.19 9.87
N GLU A 75 -14.96 12.22 10.77
CA GLU A 75 -14.18 12.33 12.01
C GLU A 75 -12.70 12.65 11.71
N ALA A 76 -12.13 12.02 10.68
CA ALA A 76 -10.78 12.30 10.25
C ALA A 76 -10.62 13.76 9.79
N LYS A 77 -11.53 14.29 8.98
CA LYS A 77 -11.51 15.68 8.52
C LYS A 77 -11.67 16.69 9.69
N GLU A 78 -12.50 16.37 10.67
CA GLU A 78 -12.71 17.21 11.86
C GLU A 78 -11.52 17.19 12.81
N SER A 79 -10.85 16.04 12.94
CA SER A 79 -9.68 15.90 13.81
C SER A 79 -8.42 16.57 13.24
N VAL A 80 -8.43 16.82 11.95
CA VAL A 80 -7.32 17.38 11.19
C VAL A 80 -7.47 18.89 11.09
N ASN A 81 -7.08 19.63 12.10
CA ASN A 81 -6.92 21.08 12.03
C ASN A 81 -5.85 21.54 10.99
N GLY A 82 -6.00 21.10 9.74
CA GLY A 82 -5.12 21.48 8.64
C GLY A 82 -3.74 20.79 8.59
N ASP A 83 -3.35 20.03 9.60
CA ASP A 83 -2.00 19.47 9.73
C ASP A 83 -1.85 17.99 9.29
N LEU A 84 -2.94 17.30 8.98
CA LEU A 84 -2.86 16.02 8.30
C LEU A 84 -2.72 16.26 6.79
N ILE A 85 -1.59 16.70 6.39
CA ILE A 85 -1.10 16.40 5.04
C ILE A 85 -1.09 14.88 4.96
N ALA A 86 -1.84 14.34 4.01
CA ALA A 86 -1.75 12.93 3.64
C ALA A 86 -0.27 12.57 3.73
N THR A 87 0.08 11.74 4.68
CA THR A 87 1.49 11.50 4.99
C THR A 87 2.14 11.12 3.68
N ASN A 88 3.02 11.98 3.20
CA ASN A 88 3.84 11.74 2.01
C ASN A 88 4.86 10.65 2.41
N ASP A 89 4.30 9.62 3.02
CA ASP A 89 5.00 8.43 3.46
C ASP A 89 5.21 7.60 2.20
N ASN A 90 6.45 7.56 1.72
CA ASN A 90 6.86 6.76 0.56
C ASN A 90 6.55 5.25 0.70
N ARG A 91 5.95 4.83 1.81
CA ARG A 91 5.47 3.46 2.07
C ARG A 91 4.03 3.21 1.65
N THR A 92 3.27 4.27 1.29
CA THR A 92 1.86 4.17 0.91
C THR A 92 1.66 4.76 -0.50
N PHE A 93 1.00 4.02 -1.36
CA PHE A 93 0.73 4.39 -2.75
C PHE A 93 -0.70 4.90 -2.88
N ILE A 94 -0.85 6.23 -2.94
CA ILE A 94 -2.14 6.91 -2.98
C ILE A 94 -2.26 7.65 -4.31
N GLY A 95 -3.42 7.56 -4.96
CA GLY A 95 -3.73 8.29 -6.18
C GLY A 95 -4.73 7.59 -7.10
N ALA A 96 -4.93 8.18 -8.27
CA ALA A 96 -5.66 7.58 -9.38
C ALA A 96 -4.91 6.34 -9.92
N PRO A 97 -5.56 5.47 -10.72
CA PRO A 97 -4.94 4.24 -11.21
C PRO A 97 -3.59 4.44 -11.87
N GLN A 98 -3.46 5.48 -12.69
CA GLN A 98 -2.20 5.79 -13.35
C GLN A 98 -1.12 6.24 -12.37
N THR A 99 -1.47 7.07 -11.40
CA THR A 99 -0.56 7.56 -10.36
C THR A 99 -0.05 6.41 -9.48
N VAL A 100 -0.94 5.54 -9.04
CA VAL A 100 -0.58 4.34 -8.25
C VAL A 100 0.36 3.44 -9.07
N ARG A 101 0.05 3.18 -10.33
CA ARG A 101 0.88 2.37 -11.21
C ARG A 101 2.28 2.98 -11.39
N GLN A 102 2.35 4.27 -11.68
CA GLN A 102 3.64 4.96 -11.85
C GLN A 102 4.51 4.90 -10.60
N LYS A 103 3.91 5.04 -9.42
CA LYS A 103 4.63 4.95 -8.15
C LYS A 103 5.10 3.53 -7.81
N LEU A 104 4.33 2.50 -8.17
CA LEU A 104 4.65 1.10 -7.90
C LEU A 104 5.62 0.50 -8.92
N GLN A 105 5.60 0.97 -10.17
CA GLN A 105 6.38 0.37 -11.25
C GLN A 105 7.88 0.25 -10.95
N PRO A 106 8.58 1.24 -10.38
CA PRO A 106 10.00 1.11 -10.06
C PRO A 106 10.30 -0.02 -9.07
N ILE A 107 9.39 -0.30 -8.13
CA ILE A 107 9.53 -1.40 -7.16
C ILE A 107 9.33 -2.74 -7.87
N LEU A 108 8.31 -2.81 -8.72
CA LEU A 108 8.03 -4.03 -9.49
C LEU A 108 9.17 -4.35 -10.45
N ASP A 109 9.74 -3.36 -11.11
CA ASP A 109 10.87 -3.53 -12.01
C ASP A 109 12.14 -3.99 -11.26
N LYS A 110 12.38 -3.43 -10.07
CA LYS A 110 13.54 -3.80 -9.25
C LYS A 110 13.41 -5.20 -8.65
N VAL A 111 12.25 -5.51 -8.10
CA VAL A 111 12.03 -6.77 -7.37
C VAL A 111 11.61 -7.89 -8.30
N ALA A 112 10.92 -7.60 -9.41
CA ALA A 112 10.27 -8.60 -10.28
C ALA A 112 9.55 -9.70 -9.47
N PRO A 113 8.57 -9.33 -8.62
CA PRO A 113 7.90 -10.29 -7.75
C PRO A 113 6.90 -11.13 -8.52
N GLU A 114 6.69 -12.38 -8.10
CA GLU A 114 5.64 -13.24 -8.63
C GLU A 114 4.25 -12.86 -8.10
N GLU A 115 4.20 -12.12 -6.99
CA GLU A 115 2.96 -11.71 -6.36
C GLU A 115 3.06 -10.33 -5.75
N LEU A 116 2.10 -9.44 -6.08
CA LEU A 116 1.89 -8.16 -5.41
C LEU A 116 0.69 -8.28 -4.45
N LYS A 117 0.94 -8.13 -3.16
CA LYS A 117 -0.10 -8.10 -2.12
C LYS A 117 -0.45 -6.67 -1.80
N VAL A 118 -1.69 -6.27 -2.12
CA VAL A 118 -2.17 -4.91 -1.84
C VAL A 118 -3.07 -4.93 -0.61
N ILE A 119 -2.79 -4.04 0.32
CA ILE A 119 -3.61 -3.78 1.50
C ILE A 119 -4.18 -2.38 1.38
N THR A 120 -5.51 -2.27 1.35
CA THR A 120 -6.22 -0.99 1.34
C THR A 120 -6.92 -0.76 2.67
N ILE A 121 -6.60 0.33 3.35
CA ILE A 121 -7.20 0.72 4.63
C ILE A 121 -7.86 2.08 4.45
N CYS A 122 -9.13 2.09 4.19
CA CYS A 122 -9.94 3.30 4.06
C CYS A 122 -11.41 3.01 4.41
N GLU A 123 -12.18 4.05 4.61
CA GLU A 123 -13.62 4.06 4.86
C GLU A 123 -14.27 4.99 3.80
N PRO A 124 -15.46 4.66 3.27
CA PRO A 124 -16.31 3.50 3.58
C PRO A 124 -15.86 2.21 2.86
N LEU A 125 -16.48 1.08 3.23
CA LEU A 125 -16.18 -0.22 2.62
C LEU A 125 -16.31 -0.20 1.09
N SER A 126 -17.28 0.53 0.55
CA SER A 126 -17.47 0.68 -0.91
C SER A 126 -16.25 1.30 -1.58
N ALA A 127 -15.64 2.32 -0.98
CA ALA A 127 -14.40 2.92 -1.48
C ALA A 127 -13.23 1.93 -1.44
N ARG A 128 -13.16 1.08 -0.41
CA ARG A 128 -12.15 0.02 -0.33
C ARG A 128 -12.31 -1.00 -1.45
N VAL A 129 -13.52 -1.47 -1.72
CA VAL A 129 -13.81 -2.38 -2.83
C VAL A 129 -13.45 -1.71 -4.16
N ARG A 130 -13.89 -0.45 -4.38
CA ARG A 130 -13.55 0.32 -5.57
C ARG A 130 -12.04 0.44 -5.78
N SER A 131 -11.30 0.69 -4.71
CA SER A 131 -9.83 0.79 -4.75
C SER A 131 -9.19 -0.50 -5.28
N TYR A 132 -9.61 -1.67 -4.81
CA TYR A 132 -9.11 -2.94 -5.32
C TYR A 132 -9.43 -3.15 -6.80
N ASP A 133 -10.65 -2.81 -7.24
CA ASP A 133 -11.06 -2.92 -8.64
C ASP A 133 -10.21 -2.01 -9.55
N LEU A 134 -9.97 -0.76 -9.14
CA LEU A 134 -9.16 0.18 -9.87
C LEU A 134 -7.69 -0.26 -9.96
N ILE A 135 -7.12 -0.74 -8.86
CA ILE A 135 -5.75 -1.26 -8.84
C ILE A 135 -5.66 -2.49 -9.77
N LYS A 136 -6.58 -3.43 -9.67
CA LYS A 136 -6.62 -4.61 -10.54
C LYS A 136 -6.65 -4.21 -12.02
N GLN A 137 -7.51 -3.25 -12.38
CA GLN A 137 -7.60 -2.76 -13.76
C GLN A 137 -6.32 -2.05 -14.23
N SER A 138 -5.67 -1.27 -13.37
CA SER A 138 -4.44 -0.54 -13.72
C SER A 138 -3.24 -1.46 -13.99
N PHE A 139 -3.22 -2.61 -13.34
CA PHE A 139 -2.24 -3.66 -13.55
C PHE A 139 -2.80 -4.79 -14.43
N ALA A 140 -3.91 -4.52 -15.15
CA ALA A 140 -4.64 -5.54 -15.88
C ALA A 140 -3.67 -6.53 -16.51
N LEU A 141 -3.57 -7.60 -15.81
CA LEU A 141 -3.04 -8.86 -16.28
C LEU A 141 -4.05 -9.31 -17.32
N ASN A 142 -3.67 -9.15 -18.60
CA ASN A 142 -4.37 -9.79 -19.71
C ASN A 142 -4.40 -11.30 -19.48
#